data_b940cb209bbb4501af9b033c65d61fc3
#
_entry.id   b940cb209bbb4501af9b033c65d61fc3
#
_cell.length_a   1.000
_cell.length_b   1.000
_cell.length_c   1.000
_cell.angle_alpha   90.00
_cell.angle_beta   90.00
_cell.angle_gamma   90.00
#
_symmetry.space_group_name_H-M   'P 1'
#
loop_
_entity.id
_entity.type
_entity.pdbx_description
1 polymer ?
#
loop_
_entity_poly.entity_id
_entity_poly.type
_entity_poly.pdbx_seq_one_letter_code
_entity_poly.pdbx_strand_id
1 'polypeptide(L)'
;MTELSDEIFSELRKIDTPTITNVVATYPKNPLCLGLYNPWTENWYTDSTIRCIYPELGPTVGYAVTCVYGLPDPNYQGRLSFMDVVDALDAMKKPTILVIQQKWPPELHNKAGLAGEMMVSSMMAVGCIGMLSNGPSRDVDAIRKLKFQYMLGGVSAGHGEMAVQSVNVPVSVGGMDVADRKSTRLNSSHRT
;
A
#
# COMPACT_ATOMS: atom_id res chain seq x y z
N MET A 1 1.97 -17.64 -12.08
CA MET A 1 2.33 -16.23 -12.39
C MET A 1 3.78 -16.20 -12.83
N THR A 2 4.06 -15.54 -13.94
CA THR A 2 5.45 -15.31 -14.38
C THR A 2 6.14 -14.42 -13.35
N GLU A 3 7.25 -14.89 -12.81
CA GLU A 3 8.04 -14.07 -11.87
C GLU A 3 8.65 -12.89 -12.59
N LEU A 4 8.50 -11.71 -12.00
CA LEU A 4 9.19 -10.52 -12.49
C LEU A 4 10.68 -10.63 -12.16
N SER A 5 11.55 -10.39 -13.14
CA SER A 5 12.99 -10.31 -12.93
C SER A 5 13.38 -9.00 -12.24
N ASP A 6 14.56 -8.96 -11.61
CA ASP A 6 15.10 -7.75 -11.01
C ASP A 6 15.28 -6.63 -12.04
N GLU A 7 15.56 -7.00 -13.30
CA GLU A 7 15.65 -6.06 -14.42
C GLU A 7 14.29 -5.38 -14.67
N ILE A 8 13.18 -6.14 -14.70
CA ILE A 8 11.83 -5.58 -14.84
C ILE A 8 11.49 -4.64 -13.68
N PHE A 9 11.82 -5.00 -12.44
CA PHE A 9 11.65 -4.11 -11.29
C PHE A 9 12.45 -2.82 -11.44
N SER A 10 13.69 -2.91 -11.93
CA SER A 10 14.54 -1.75 -12.17
C SER A 10 13.96 -0.82 -13.24
N GLU A 11 13.47 -1.36 -14.35
CA GLU A 11 12.84 -0.58 -15.42
C GLU A 11 11.52 0.06 -14.94
N LEU A 12 10.67 -0.67 -14.24
CA LEU A 12 9.42 -0.13 -13.70
C LEU A 12 9.62 1.04 -12.74
N ARG A 13 10.73 1.07 -12.00
CA ARG A 13 11.05 2.20 -11.09
C ARG A 13 11.44 3.48 -11.82
N LYS A 14 11.81 3.42 -13.09
CA LYS A 14 12.16 4.59 -13.90
C LYS A 14 10.94 5.32 -14.48
N ILE A 15 9.78 4.68 -14.47
CA ILE A 15 8.55 5.20 -15.09
C ILE A 15 7.59 5.63 -13.97
N ASP A 16 6.91 6.75 -14.09
CA ASP A 16 5.90 7.16 -13.11
C ASP A 16 4.54 6.45 -13.33
N THR A 17 3.71 6.40 -12.30
CA THR A 17 2.41 5.70 -12.39
C THR A 17 1.45 6.35 -13.40
N PRO A 18 1.33 7.70 -13.50
CA PRO A 18 0.51 8.32 -14.54
C PRO A 18 0.89 7.89 -15.95
N THR A 19 2.18 7.77 -16.24
CA THR A 19 2.64 7.28 -17.56
C THR A 19 2.16 5.84 -17.81
N ILE A 20 2.24 4.97 -16.81
CA ILE A 20 1.73 3.60 -16.95
C ILE A 20 0.21 3.60 -17.12
N THR A 21 -0.54 4.36 -16.30
CA THR A 21 -2.00 4.42 -16.43
C THR A 21 -2.44 4.94 -17.79
N ASN A 22 -1.73 5.91 -18.36
CA ASN A 22 -2.01 6.39 -19.72
C ASN A 22 -1.82 5.31 -20.79
N VAL A 23 -0.78 4.49 -20.68
CA VAL A 23 -0.48 3.44 -21.66
C VAL A 23 -1.48 2.28 -21.57
N VAL A 24 -1.87 1.89 -20.36
CA VAL A 24 -2.74 0.70 -20.15
C VAL A 24 -4.23 1.02 -20.25
N ALA A 25 -4.62 2.29 -20.15
CA ALA A 25 -6.01 2.71 -20.17
C ALA A 25 -6.72 2.43 -21.50
N THR A 26 -8.04 2.33 -21.46
CA THR A 26 -8.87 2.21 -22.64
C THR A 26 -9.32 3.61 -23.12
N TYR A 27 -8.65 4.13 -24.13
CA TYR A 27 -9.07 5.36 -24.82
C TYR A 27 -9.49 5.00 -26.25
N PRO A 28 -10.78 5.01 -26.58
CA PRO A 28 -11.31 4.42 -27.84
C PRO A 28 -10.72 4.94 -29.14
N LYS A 29 -10.08 6.11 -29.09
CA LYS A 29 -9.51 6.76 -30.28
C LYS A 29 -7.98 6.90 -30.23
N ASN A 30 -7.32 6.32 -29.24
CA ASN A 30 -5.87 6.41 -29.10
C ASN A 30 -5.21 5.05 -29.39
N PRO A 31 -4.57 4.89 -30.55
CA PRO A 31 -3.94 3.62 -30.94
C PRO A 31 -2.69 3.26 -30.11
N LEU A 32 -2.17 4.20 -29.31
CA LEU A 32 -1.01 3.98 -28.44
C LEU A 32 -1.39 3.36 -27.08
N CYS A 33 -2.70 3.31 -26.76
CA CYS A 33 -3.18 2.73 -25.51
C CYS A 33 -3.44 1.25 -25.67
N LEU A 34 -3.03 0.45 -24.67
CA LEU A 34 -3.18 -1.00 -24.68
C LEU A 34 -4.63 -1.46 -24.47
N GLY A 35 -5.50 -0.60 -23.95
CA GLY A 35 -6.91 -0.92 -23.73
C GLY A 35 -7.15 -2.01 -22.69
N LEU A 36 -6.30 -2.10 -21.66
CA LEU A 36 -6.35 -3.17 -20.66
C LEU A 36 -7.36 -2.89 -19.55
N TYR A 37 -7.75 -1.63 -19.30
CA TYR A 37 -8.74 -1.28 -18.29
C TYR A 37 -9.54 -0.03 -18.67
N ASN A 38 -10.75 0.06 -18.15
CA ASN A 38 -11.57 1.25 -18.24
C ASN A 38 -11.46 2.06 -16.92
N PRO A 39 -10.90 3.29 -16.94
CA PRO A 39 -10.65 4.07 -15.75
C PRO A 39 -11.92 4.50 -14.98
N TRP A 40 -13.09 4.41 -15.59
CA TRP A 40 -14.37 4.79 -14.97
C TRP A 40 -15.10 3.62 -14.30
N THR A 41 -14.72 2.39 -14.60
CA THR A 41 -15.44 1.19 -14.14
C THR A 41 -14.56 0.18 -13.42
N GLU A 42 -13.24 0.38 -13.44
CA GLU A 42 -12.29 -0.57 -12.85
C GLU A 42 -11.38 0.10 -11.82
N ASN A 43 -11.13 -0.60 -10.72
CA ASN A 43 -10.44 -0.09 -9.54
C ASN A 43 -8.94 -0.43 -9.58
N TRP A 44 -8.20 0.10 -10.54
CA TRP A 44 -6.78 -0.22 -10.73
C TRP A 44 -5.79 0.77 -10.13
N TYR A 45 -6.28 1.89 -9.60
CA TYR A 45 -5.46 2.93 -8.97
C TYR A 45 -6.21 3.58 -7.80
N THR A 46 -5.47 4.22 -6.91
CA THR A 46 -6.04 4.94 -5.77
C THR A 46 -6.61 6.29 -6.20
N ASP A 47 -7.64 6.73 -5.52
CA ASP A 47 -8.17 8.07 -5.64
C ASP A 47 -7.27 9.12 -4.93
N SER A 48 -7.69 10.38 -5.00
CA SER A 48 -6.96 11.51 -4.42
C SER A 48 -6.92 11.55 -2.89
N THR A 49 -7.60 10.66 -2.20
CA THR A 49 -7.52 10.55 -0.73
C THR A 49 -6.19 9.95 -0.28
N ILE A 50 -5.54 9.15 -1.13
CA ILE A 50 -4.23 8.57 -0.85
C ILE A 50 -3.13 9.51 -1.33
N ARG A 51 -2.19 9.83 -0.45
CA ARG A 51 -1.10 10.76 -0.71
C ARG A 51 0.27 10.11 -0.53
N CYS A 52 1.19 10.43 -1.43
CA CYS A 52 2.60 10.10 -1.27
C CYS A 52 3.23 11.02 -0.22
N ILE A 53 3.76 10.45 0.85
CA ILE A 53 4.37 11.22 1.94
C ILE A 53 5.83 11.59 1.61
N TYR A 54 6.53 10.74 0.85
CA TYR A 54 7.95 10.94 0.49
C TYR A 54 8.15 10.93 -1.02
N PRO A 55 7.71 11.97 -1.75
CA PRO A 55 7.84 12.03 -3.20
C PRO A 55 9.30 12.00 -3.69
N GLU A 56 10.23 12.43 -2.85
CA GLU A 56 11.67 12.39 -3.14
C GLU A 56 12.25 10.98 -3.25
N LEU A 57 11.59 9.95 -2.71
CA LEU A 57 12.02 8.56 -2.83
C LEU A 57 11.71 7.96 -4.21
N GLY A 58 10.90 8.64 -5.01
CA GLY A 58 10.51 8.17 -6.34
C GLY A 58 9.56 6.96 -6.34
N PRO A 59 9.37 6.33 -7.52
CA PRO A 59 8.50 5.18 -7.67
C PRO A 59 9.02 3.96 -6.91
N THR A 60 8.13 3.30 -6.18
CA THR A 60 8.43 2.08 -5.43
C THR A 60 7.59 0.93 -5.98
N VAL A 61 8.24 -0.18 -6.30
CA VAL A 61 7.61 -1.37 -6.92
C VAL A 61 7.93 -2.60 -6.09
N GLY A 62 6.91 -3.40 -5.76
CA GLY A 62 7.08 -4.61 -4.97
C GLY A 62 5.86 -5.53 -5.04
N TYR A 63 5.99 -6.72 -4.47
CA TYR A 63 4.88 -7.65 -4.33
C TYR A 63 3.98 -7.22 -3.17
N ALA A 64 2.67 -7.19 -3.40
CA ALA A 64 1.70 -6.81 -2.38
C ALA A 64 1.52 -7.93 -1.36
N VAL A 65 1.57 -7.55 -0.09
CA VAL A 65 1.03 -8.31 1.03
C VAL A 65 -0.10 -7.49 1.62
N THR A 66 -1.27 -8.08 1.76
CA THR A 66 -2.49 -7.38 2.12
C THR A 66 -2.95 -7.74 3.52
N CYS A 67 -3.48 -6.77 4.26
CA CYS A 67 -4.12 -7.02 5.54
C CYS A 67 -5.27 -6.04 5.80
N VAL A 68 -6.13 -6.43 6.73
CA VAL A 68 -7.22 -5.60 7.23
C VAL A 68 -6.98 -5.28 8.69
N TYR A 69 -6.99 -3.99 9.01
CA TYR A 69 -6.98 -3.50 10.38
C TYR A 69 -8.36 -2.99 10.78
N GLY A 70 -8.82 -3.42 11.95
CA GLY A 70 -10.07 -2.98 12.56
C GLY A 70 -9.88 -2.52 14.00
N LEU A 71 -10.98 -2.18 14.66
CA LEU A 71 -10.98 -1.97 16.09
C LEU A 71 -10.91 -3.34 16.80
N PRO A 72 -10.31 -3.40 18.02
CA PRO A 72 -10.41 -4.57 18.86
C PRO A 72 -11.87 -4.91 19.14
N ASP A 73 -12.23 -6.17 18.96
CA ASP A 73 -13.54 -6.71 19.31
C ASP A 73 -13.36 -7.82 20.39
N PRO A 74 -13.86 -7.63 21.61
CA PRO A 74 -13.72 -8.62 22.67
C PRO A 74 -14.42 -9.95 22.36
N ASN A 75 -15.37 -9.94 21.42
CA ASN A 75 -16.06 -11.17 20.98
C ASN A 75 -15.34 -11.86 19.81
N TYR A 76 -14.32 -11.23 19.23
CA TYR A 76 -13.57 -11.80 18.12
C TYR A 76 -12.55 -12.80 18.64
N GLN A 77 -12.74 -14.07 18.30
CA GLN A 77 -11.88 -15.19 18.69
C GLN A 77 -10.58 -15.28 17.86
N GLY A 78 -10.49 -14.55 16.76
CA GLY A 78 -9.30 -14.48 15.91
C GLY A 78 -8.13 -13.81 16.66
N ARG A 79 -6.95 -14.46 16.64
CA ARG A 79 -5.78 -14.02 17.39
C ARG A 79 -4.65 -13.56 16.49
N LEU A 80 -5.00 -12.96 15.34
CA LEU A 80 -3.97 -12.38 14.48
C LEU A 80 -3.34 -11.17 15.16
N SER A 81 -2.04 -11.07 15.02
CA SER A 81 -1.21 -10.00 15.57
C SER A 81 -0.42 -9.31 14.45
N PHE A 82 0.31 -8.28 14.79
CA PHE A 82 1.25 -7.68 13.85
C PHE A 82 2.34 -8.67 13.39
N MET A 83 2.68 -9.67 14.22
CA MET A 83 3.66 -10.69 13.82
C MET A 83 3.17 -11.54 12.65
N ASP A 84 1.86 -11.85 12.58
CA ASP A 84 1.30 -12.58 11.44
C ASP A 84 1.43 -11.76 10.13
N VAL A 85 1.40 -10.44 10.21
CA VAL A 85 1.69 -9.55 9.07
C VAL A 85 3.17 -9.61 8.69
N VAL A 86 4.07 -9.61 9.67
CA VAL A 86 5.53 -9.73 9.45
C VAL A 86 5.84 -11.08 8.83
N ASP A 87 5.26 -12.17 9.33
CA ASP A 87 5.44 -13.52 8.78
C ASP A 87 4.95 -13.62 7.33
N ALA A 88 3.80 -13.00 7.02
CA ALA A 88 3.30 -12.94 5.65
C ALA A 88 4.23 -12.14 4.72
N LEU A 89 4.79 -11.03 5.21
CA LEU A 89 5.80 -10.25 4.49
C LEU A 89 7.07 -11.09 4.29
N ASP A 90 7.53 -11.82 5.31
CA ASP A 90 8.74 -12.64 5.22
C ASP A 90 8.58 -13.80 4.22
N ALA A 91 7.44 -14.45 4.21
CA ALA A 91 7.13 -15.55 3.31
C ALA A 91 6.96 -15.12 1.84
N MET A 92 6.74 -13.82 1.57
CA MET A 92 6.55 -13.30 0.23
C MET A 92 7.91 -13.05 -0.46
N LYS A 93 7.93 -13.23 -1.81
CA LYS A 93 9.06 -12.82 -2.64
C LYS A 93 9.34 -11.33 -2.51
N LYS A 94 10.62 -10.97 -2.48
CA LYS A 94 11.10 -9.58 -2.27
C LYS A 94 11.28 -8.84 -3.61
N PRO A 95 11.20 -7.51 -3.57
CA PRO A 95 10.78 -6.65 -2.46
C PRO A 95 9.28 -6.69 -2.23
N THR A 96 8.82 -6.44 -0.99
CA THR A 96 7.40 -6.41 -0.65
C THR A 96 6.89 -5.00 -0.34
N ILE A 97 5.58 -4.82 -0.48
CA ILE A 97 4.83 -3.63 -0.08
C ILE A 97 3.63 -4.10 0.74
N LEU A 98 3.47 -3.54 1.93
CA LEU A 98 2.30 -3.81 2.76
C LEU A 98 1.12 -2.93 2.31
N VAL A 99 -0.04 -3.54 2.11
CA VAL A 99 -1.29 -2.85 1.79
C VAL A 99 -2.29 -3.06 2.91
N ILE A 100 -2.61 -1.99 3.64
CA ILE A 100 -3.51 -2.02 4.79
C ILE A 100 -4.85 -1.40 4.43
N GLN A 101 -5.91 -2.20 4.48
CA GLN A 101 -7.27 -1.66 4.52
C GLN A 101 -7.68 -1.41 5.96
N GLN A 102 -7.85 -0.14 6.34
CA GLN A 102 -8.46 0.22 7.61
C GLN A 102 -9.98 0.12 7.51
N LYS A 103 -10.59 -0.60 8.45
CA LYS A 103 -12.05 -0.75 8.61
C LYS A 103 -12.53 -0.16 9.93
N TRP A 104 -12.25 1.12 10.16
CA TRP A 104 -12.74 1.83 11.33
C TRP A 104 -13.99 2.64 11.00
N PRO A 105 -14.86 2.92 11.98
CA PRO A 105 -15.95 3.86 11.84
C PRO A 105 -15.43 5.22 11.33
N PRO A 106 -16.20 5.93 10.49
CA PRO A 106 -15.74 7.18 9.87
C PRO A 106 -15.26 8.23 10.88
N GLU A 107 -15.89 8.32 12.05
CA GLU A 107 -15.55 9.26 13.12
C GLU A 107 -14.19 8.96 13.80
N LEU A 108 -13.67 7.74 13.67
CA LEU A 108 -12.39 7.31 14.21
C LEU A 108 -11.29 7.20 13.14
N HIS A 109 -11.67 7.22 11.88
CA HIS A 109 -10.81 6.89 10.75
C HIS A 109 -9.48 7.65 10.74
N ASN A 110 -9.50 8.93 11.11
CA ASN A 110 -8.32 9.80 11.09
C ASN A 110 -7.68 10.04 12.46
N LYS A 111 -8.07 9.29 13.51
CA LYS A 111 -7.64 9.60 14.88
C LYS A 111 -6.36 8.91 15.32
N ALA A 112 -6.01 7.78 14.73
CA ALA A 112 -4.82 7.04 15.13
C ALA A 112 -4.04 6.53 13.92
N GLY A 113 -2.71 6.63 14.02
CA GLY A 113 -1.80 6.10 13.01
C GLY A 113 -1.74 4.58 13.06
N LEU A 114 -1.82 3.93 11.89
CA LEU A 114 -1.81 2.47 11.76
C LEU A 114 -0.42 1.85 11.90
N ALA A 115 0.62 2.62 11.60
CA ALA A 115 2.00 2.19 11.74
C ALA A 115 2.90 3.35 12.20
N GLY A 116 3.92 3.02 12.95
CA GLY A 116 4.98 3.93 13.36
C GLY A 116 6.35 3.30 13.11
N GLU A 117 7.42 3.96 13.59
CA GLU A 117 8.81 3.60 13.30
C GLU A 117 9.15 2.16 13.70
N MET A 118 8.70 1.67 14.85
CA MET A 118 8.98 0.29 15.29
C MET A 118 8.38 -0.74 14.34
N MET A 119 7.13 -0.54 13.93
CA MET A 119 6.47 -1.45 12.98
C MET A 119 7.16 -1.41 11.63
N VAL A 120 7.50 -0.22 11.14
CA VAL A 120 8.22 -0.05 9.87
C VAL A 120 9.58 -0.73 9.92
N SER A 121 10.33 -0.57 10.99
CA SER A 121 11.64 -1.22 11.17
C SER A 121 11.52 -2.75 11.14
N SER A 122 10.49 -3.30 11.78
CA SER A 122 10.22 -4.75 11.73
C SER A 122 9.87 -5.22 10.31
N MET A 123 9.04 -4.48 9.60
CA MET A 123 8.69 -4.79 8.20
C MET A 123 9.91 -4.71 7.28
N MET A 124 10.76 -3.71 7.46
CA MET A 124 11.99 -3.56 6.67
C MET A 124 12.97 -4.71 6.91
N ALA A 125 13.06 -5.22 8.13
CA ALA A 125 13.93 -6.35 8.47
C ALA A 125 13.60 -7.62 7.65
N VAL A 126 12.36 -7.74 7.19
CA VAL A 126 11.90 -8.83 6.32
C VAL A 126 11.71 -8.41 4.85
N GLY A 127 12.34 -7.31 4.42
CA GLY A 127 12.41 -6.89 3.01
C GLY A 127 11.19 -6.13 2.49
N CYS A 128 10.37 -5.58 3.37
CA CYS A 128 9.31 -4.63 2.99
C CYS A 128 9.91 -3.24 2.73
N ILE A 129 9.52 -2.59 1.64
CA ILE A 129 10.10 -1.31 1.20
C ILE A 129 9.09 -0.17 1.16
N GLY A 130 7.84 -0.42 1.47
CA GLY A 130 6.79 0.61 1.47
C GLY A 130 5.46 0.10 1.98
N MET A 131 4.58 1.05 2.27
CA MET A 131 3.23 0.78 2.75
C MET A 131 2.21 1.67 2.06
N LEU A 132 1.07 1.08 1.73
CA LEU A 132 -0.13 1.75 1.24
C LEU A 132 -1.27 1.54 2.24
N SER A 133 -1.96 2.62 2.63
CA SER A 133 -3.13 2.53 3.53
C SER A 133 -4.16 3.62 3.25
N ASN A 134 -5.45 3.28 3.40
CA ASN A 134 -6.52 4.28 3.43
C ASN A 134 -6.61 5.03 4.78
N GLY A 135 -5.98 4.53 5.82
CA GLY A 135 -5.85 5.22 7.11
C GLY A 135 -4.56 6.03 7.24
N PRO A 136 -4.44 6.85 8.29
CA PRO A 136 -3.22 7.61 8.57
C PRO A 136 -2.12 6.72 9.16
N SER A 137 -0.88 7.24 9.13
CA SER A 137 0.24 6.71 9.91
C SER A 137 0.96 7.83 10.64
N ARG A 138 2.03 7.51 11.37
CA ARG A 138 2.77 8.46 12.20
C ARG A 138 4.28 8.32 12.02
N ASP A 139 5.05 9.08 12.81
CA ASP A 139 6.52 9.05 12.87
C ASP A 139 7.19 9.38 11.50
N VAL A 140 6.54 10.25 10.71
CA VAL A 140 6.91 10.51 9.31
C VAL A 140 8.35 10.99 9.15
N ASP A 141 8.88 11.79 10.08
CA ASP A 141 10.26 12.29 10.00
C ASP A 141 11.31 11.18 10.26
N ALA A 142 11.01 10.26 11.18
CA ALA A 142 11.86 9.11 11.46
C ALA A 142 11.86 8.14 10.26
N ILE A 143 10.68 7.83 9.74
CA ILE A 143 10.49 6.90 8.62
C ILE A 143 11.09 7.45 7.31
N ARG A 144 11.07 8.78 7.10
CA ARG A 144 11.79 9.42 5.99
C ARG A 144 13.28 9.06 5.98
N LYS A 145 13.92 9.06 7.15
CA LYS A 145 15.35 8.69 7.29
C LYS A 145 15.61 7.22 6.96
N LEU A 146 14.63 6.35 7.21
CA LEU A 146 14.68 4.94 6.84
C LEU A 146 14.49 4.69 5.34
N LYS A 147 14.09 5.72 4.57
CA LYS A 147 13.77 5.61 3.13
C LYS A 147 12.67 4.58 2.81
N PHE A 148 11.72 4.42 3.71
CA PHE A 148 10.56 3.56 3.52
C PHE A 148 9.40 4.37 2.92
N GLN A 149 8.85 3.93 1.79
CA GLN A 149 7.80 4.70 1.10
C GLN A 149 6.45 4.60 1.80
N TYR A 150 5.83 5.76 2.06
CA TYR A 150 4.48 5.89 2.58
C TYR A 150 3.52 6.46 1.55
N MET A 151 2.42 5.72 1.28
CA MET A 151 1.24 6.16 0.54
C MET A 151 0.04 6.02 1.47
N LEU A 152 -0.49 7.14 1.98
CA LEU A 152 -1.39 7.15 3.13
C LEU A 152 -2.62 8.02 2.89
N GLY A 153 -3.73 7.66 3.56
CA GLY A 153 -4.90 8.54 3.70
C GLY A 153 -4.66 9.77 4.59
N GLY A 154 -3.52 9.83 5.31
CA GLY A 154 -3.17 10.97 6.12
C GLY A 154 -2.03 10.70 7.10
N VAL A 155 -1.76 11.69 7.95
CA VAL A 155 -0.79 11.61 9.05
C VAL A 155 -1.50 12.01 10.35
N SER A 156 -1.31 11.21 11.41
CA SER A 156 -1.88 11.47 12.72
C SER A 156 -0.85 11.15 13.80
N ALA A 157 -0.72 12.02 14.80
CA ALA A 157 0.11 11.74 15.98
C ALA A 157 -0.54 10.74 16.94
N GLY A 158 -1.85 10.47 16.77
CA GLY A 158 -2.61 9.60 17.66
C GLY A 158 -2.11 8.16 17.65
N HIS A 159 -2.19 7.53 18.82
CA HIS A 159 -2.03 6.09 19.00
C HIS A 159 -3.34 5.54 19.56
N GLY A 160 -3.83 4.46 18.99
CA GLY A 160 -5.04 3.79 19.44
C GLY A 160 -4.88 2.28 19.37
N GLU A 161 -5.73 1.58 20.08
CA GLU A 161 -5.82 0.14 19.97
C GLU A 161 -6.31 -0.24 18.57
N MET A 162 -5.65 -1.21 17.96
CA MET A 162 -6.02 -1.75 16.67
C MET A 162 -5.84 -3.28 16.67
N ALA A 163 -6.64 -3.95 15.86
CA ALA A 163 -6.56 -5.39 15.70
C ALA A 163 -6.31 -5.73 14.22
N VAL A 164 -5.41 -6.67 13.99
CA VAL A 164 -5.28 -7.34 12.68
C VAL A 164 -6.45 -8.29 12.53
N GLN A 165 -7.36 -8.02 11.62
CA GLN A 165 -8.55 -8.84 11.38
C GLN A 165 -8.31 -9.95 10.37
N SER A 166 -7.47 -9.68 9.36
CA SER A 166 -7.11 -10.66 8.34
C SER A 166 -5.79 -10.29 7.65
N VAL A 167 -5.11 -11.30 7.13
CA VAL A 167 -3.86 -11.19 6.37
C VAL A 167 -4.00 -12.01 5.09
N ASN A 168 -3.37 -11.58 4.00
CA ASN A 168 -3.40 -12.23 2.69
C ASN A 168 -4.83 -12.41 2.13
N VAL A 169 -5.65 -11.37 2.26
CA VAL A 169 -7.02 -11.31 1.73
C VAL A 169 -7.15 -10.17 0.71
N PRO A 170 -8.10 -10.23 -0.23
CA PRO A 170 -8.41 -9.07 -1.08
C PRO A 170 -8.82 -7.86 -0.24
N VAL A 171 -8.28 -6.69 -0.60
CA VAL A 171 -8.55 -5.41 0.08
C VAL A 171 -8.86 -4.32 -0.94
N SER A 172 -9.55 -3.26 -0.49
CA SER A 172 -9.77 -2.05 -1.28
C SER A 172 -9.21 -0.84 -0.51
N VAL A 173 -8.34 -0.06 -1.14
CA VAL A 173 -7.67 1.08 -0.52
C VAL A 173 -7.74 2.29 -1.45
N GLY A 174 -8.41 3.36 -1.01
CA GLY A 174 -8.63 4.54 -1.83
C GLY A 174 -9.26 4.21 -3.18
N GLY A 175 -10.23 3.32 -3.20
CA GLY A 175 -10.89 2.86 -4.43
C GLY A 175 -10.10 1.86 -5.28
N MET A 176 -8.84 1.56 -4.95
CA MET A 176 -8.06 0.55 -5.66
C MET A 176 -8.22 -0.83 -5.03
N ASP A 177 -8.58 -1.81 -5.84
CA ASP A 177 -8.68 -3.21 -5.42
C ASP A 177 -7.35 -3.93 -5.56
N VAL A 178 -6.89 -4.53 -4.46
CA VAL A 178 -5.64 -5.29 -4.40
C VAL A 178 -5.93 -6.70 -3.93
N ALA A 179 -5.68 -7.67 -4.80
CA ALA A 179 -5.70 -9.08 -4.41
C ALA A 179 -4.32 -9.46 -3.86
N ASP A 180 -4.31 -10.37 -2.89
CA ASP A 180 -3.09 -10.98 -2.39
C ASP A 180 -2.21 -11.52 -3.53
N ARG A 181 -0.88 -11.40 -3.38
CA ARG A 181 0.14 -11.88 -4.34
C ARG A 181 0.17 -11.19 -5.70
N LYS A 182 -0.40 -10.00 -5.86
CA LYS A 182 -0.18 -9.17 -7.06
C LYS A 182 1.02 -8.23 -6.85
N SER A 183 1.69 -7.87 -7.94
CA SER A 183 2.66 -6.78 -7.89
C SER A 183 1.93 -5.46 -7.64
N THR A 184 2.33 -4.73 -6.61
CA THR A 184 1.81 -3.40 -6.29
C THR A 184 2.88 -2.35 -6.54
N ARG A 185 2.47 -1.23 -7.11
CA ARG A 185 3.34 -0.09 -7.36
C ARG A 185 2.85 1.12 -6.60
N LEU A 186 3.75 1.71 -5.81
CA LEU A 186 3.54 2.99 -5.14
C LEU A 186 4.30 4.10 -5.88
N ASN A 187 3.68 5.25 -6.06
CA ASN A 187 4.31 6.36 -6.79
C ASN A 187 4.24 7.69 -6.05
N SER A 188 5.26 8.53 -6.33
CA SER A 188 5.45 9.87 -5.81
C SER A 188 4.70 10.97 -6.58
N SER A 189 3.90 10.67 -7.60
CA SER A 189 3.37 11.66 -8.54
C SER A 189 2.25 12.57 -8.02
N HIS A 190 1.80 12.44 -6.79
CA HIS A 190 0.91 13.42 -6.16
C HIS A 190 1.71 14.55 -5.51
N ARG A 191 2.34 15.38 -6.34
CA ARG A 191 2.78 16.71 -5.91
C ARG A 191 1.56 17.62 -5.93
N THR A 192 1.24 18.22 -4.79
CA THR A 192 0.34 19.37 -4.70
C THR A 192 1.00 20.59 -5.30
#